data_3feba045eb41e6d3870f80c6bfcc8edc
#
_entry.id   3feba045eb41e6d3870f80c6bfcc8edc
#
_cell.length_a   1.000
_cell.length_b   1.000
_cell.length_c   1.000
_cell.angle_alpha   90.00
_cell.angle_beta   90.00
_cell.angle_gamma   90.00
#
_symmetry.space_group_name_H-M   'P 1'
#
loop_
_entity.id
_entity.type
_entity.pdbx_description
1 polymer ?
#
loop_
_entity_poly.entity_id
_entity_poly.type
_entity_poly.pdbx_seq_one_letter_code
_entity_poly.pdbx_strand_id
1 'polypeptide(L)'
;MLLSALAQLSACLIVWNFHIPNPNILLFVVLSAALVKCGYAAGIVSGLIAFLYSAFFFSTDHSFFLYTSLNLQKLIVIGLGIAANILLIGRLQWQFERSSMEEMQAEAEEKLQETTESYRAKLYQDVLTGTYNRRYYEDIASRMVGPAGIALMDVDDFKICNDTYGHYAGDMALETAANAIRSCIRNADLLIRYGGDEFLLVLPGIPSDILQAKLEQISAAVQQATVPGYSHFRLSLSIGGTIQSITDTMEPIVRRADWLMYQAKGRKNA
;
A
#
# COMPACT_ATOMS: atom_id res chain seq x y z
N MET A 1 8.14 -18.84 -33.33
CA MET A 1 8.36 -20.20 -33.81
C MET A 1 8.85 -20.21 -35.27
N LEU A 2 8.09 -19.69 -36.24
CA LEU A 2 8.48 -19.73 -37.67
C LEU A 2 9.82 -19.03 -37.94
N LEU A 3 10.03 -17.87 -37.33
CA LEU A 3 11.27 -17.09 -37.49
C LEU A 3 12.49 -17.82 -36.90
N SER A 4 12.35 -18.48 -35.78
CA SER A 4 13.42 -19.25 -35.14
C SER A 4 13.78 -20.52 -35.91
N ALA A 5 12.77 -21.20 -36.48
CA ALA A 5 12.99 -22.35 -37.37
C ALA A 5 13.73 -21.93 -38.67
N LEU A 6 13.33 -20.80 -39.27
CA LEU A 6 14.01 -20.24 -40.45
C LEU A 6 15.47 -19.86 -40.14
N ALA A 7 15.70 -19.20 -39.00
CA ALA A 7 17.05 -18.85 -38.56
C ALA A 7 17.93 -20.10 -38.36
N GLN A 8 17.39 -21.15 -37.77
CA GLN A 8 18.10 -22.40 -37.52
C GLN A 8 18.40 -23.14 -38.85
N LEU A 9 17.44 -23.20 -39.77
CA LEU A 9 17.64 -23.77 -41.11
C LEU A 9 18.67 -22.98 -41.90
N SER A 10 18.66 -21.63 -41.84
CA SER A 10 19.67 -20.79 -42.46
C SER A 10 21.06 -21.08 -41.88
N ALA A 11 21.19 -21.27 -40.60
CA ALA A 11 22.44 -21.66 -39.95
C ALA A 11 22.94 -23.02 -40.47
N CYS A 12 22.04 -24.00 -40.59
CA CYS A 12 22.36 -25.31 -41.18
C CYS A 12 22.89 -25.19 -42.64
N LEU A 13 22.24 -24.36 -43.48
CA LEU A 13 22.66 -24.10 -44.87
C LEU A 13 24.03 -23.42 -44.93
N ILE A 14 24.31 -22.45 -44.07
CA ILE A 14 25.60 -21.77 -43.96
C ILE A 14 26.68 -22.79 -43.59
N VAL A 15 26.48 -23.59 -42.59
CA VAL A 15 27.41 -24.64 -42.18
C VAL A 15 27.71 -25.62 -43.31
N TRP A 16 26.67 -26.05 -44.02
CA TRP A 16 26.81 -26.97 -45.16
C TRP A 16 27.61 -26.35 -46.32
N ASN A 17 27.26 -25.14 -46.75
CA ASN A 17 27.87 -24.48 -47.89
C ASN A 17 29.31 -24.07 -47.66
N PHE A 18 29.66 -23.63 -46.42
CA PHE A 18 31.01 -23.20 -46.09
C PHE A 18 31.90 -24.32 -45.49
N HIS A 19 31.42 -25.56 -45.45
CA HIS A 19 32.15 -26.73 -44.95
C HIS A 19 32.78 -26.51 -43.58
N ILE A 20 32.01 -25.89 -42.66
CA ILE A 20 32.50 -25.54 -41.32
C ILE A 20 32.85 -26.81 -40.52
N PRO A 21 34.09 -26.98 -40.04
CA PRO A 21 34.55 -28.25 -39.42
C PRO A 21 33.81 -28.61 -38.13
N ASN A 22 33.32 -27.62 -37.37
CA ASN A 22 32.58 -27.82 -36.12
C ASN A 22 31.26 -27.04 -36.15
N PRO A 23 30.18 -27.59 -36.73
CA PRO A 23 28.91 -26.90 -36.94
C PRO A 23 28.18 -26.58 -35.60
N ASN A 24 28.48 -27.35 -34.56
CA ASN A 24 27.71 -27.35 -33.32
C ASN A 24 27.71 -26.00 -32.64
N ILE A 25 28.83 -25.27 -32.63
CA ILE A 25 28.94 -23.96 -31.98
C ILE A 25 27.91 -22.99 -32.56
N LEU A 26 27.86 -22.88 -33.90
CA LEU A 26 26.89 -21.97 -34.54
C LEU A 26 25.45 -22.38 -34.30
N LEU A 27 25.14 -23.67 -34.36
CA LEU A 27 23.82 -24.21 -34.13
C LEU A 27 23.36 -23.99 -32.68
N PHE A 28 24.26 -24.12 -31.69
CA PHE A 28 23.98 -23.81 -30.29
C PHE A 28 23.73 -22.32 -30.03
N VAL A 29 24.49 -21.43 -30.69
CA VAL A 29 24.28 -19.98 -30.55
C VAL A 29 22.90 -19.58 -31.06
N VAL A 30 22.51 -20.09 -32.25
CA VAL A 30 21.17 -19.81 -32.81
C VAL A 30 20.07 -20.41 -31.98
N LEU A 31 20.26 -21.63 -31.45
CA LEU A 31 19.33 -22.25 -30.50
C LEU A 31 19.14 -21.40 -29.24
N SER A 32 20.25 -20.96 -28.64
CA SER A 32 20.19 -20.11 -27.43
C SER A 32 19.51 -18.77 -27.70
N ALA A 33 19.80 -18.16 -28.86
CA ALA A 33 19.14 -16.92 -29.28
C ALA A 33 17.63 -17.11 -29.52
N ALA A 34 17.23 -18.25 -30.08
CA ALA A 34 15.82 -18.61 -30.30
C ALA A 34 15.07 -18.78 -28.96
N LEU A 35 15.71 -19.45 -27.99
CA LEU A 35 15.17 -19.61 -26.64
C LEU A 35 14.95 -18.25 -25.98
N VAL A 36 15.96 -17.37 -25.99
CA VAL A 36 15.89 -16.07 -25.31
C VAL A 36 14.89 -15.11 -25.98
N LYS A 37 14.84 -15.06 -27.33
CA LYS A 37 14.01 -14.07 -28.02
C LYS A 37 12.59 -14.55 -28.37
N CYS A 38 12.42 -15.84 -28.62
CA CYS A 38 11.17 -16.40 -29.12
C CYS A 38 10.49 -17.39 -28.16
N GLY A 39 11.11 -17.63 -27.00
CA GLY A 39 10.57 -18.45 -25.92
C GLY A 39 10.83 -19.95 -26.07
N TYR A 40 10.37 -20.71 -25.06
CA TYR A 40 10.69 -22.12 -24.88
C TYR A 40 10.27 -23.01 -26.07
N ALA A 41 9.07 -22.81 -26.60
CA ALA A 41 8.57 -23.61 -27.74
C ALA A 41 9.41 -23.41 -29.02
N ALA A 42 9.89 -22.17 -29.23
CA ALA A 42 10.77 -21.88 -30.36
C ALA A 42 12.16 -22.54 -30.22
N GLY A 43 12.66 -22.59 -28.97
CA GLY A 43 13.88 -23.29 -28.64
C GLY A 43 13.79 -24.80 -28.87
N ILE A 44 12.69 -25.44 -28.50
CA ILE A 44 12.46 -26.89 -28.78
C ILE A 44 12.51 -27.16 -30.29
N VAL A 45 11.84 -26.35 -31.12
CA VAL A 45 11.83 -26.51 -32.59
C VAL A 45 13.23 -26.31 -33.16
N SER A 46 13.93 -25.26 -32.71
CA SER A 46 15.31 -25.01 -33.14
C SER A 46 16.28 -26.12 -32.71
N GLY A 47 16.11 -26.64 -31.52
CA GLY A 47 16.88 -27.78 -30.99
C GLY A 47 16.66 -29.06 -31.80
N LEU A 48 15.41 -29.34 -32.20
CA LEU A 48 15.09 -30.49 -33.02
C LEU A 48 15.74 -30.38 -34.40
N ILE A 49 15.70 -29.18 -35.04
CA ILE A 49 16.33 -28.92 -36.34
C ILE A 49 17.84 -29.09 -36.18
N ALA A 50 18.46 -28.55 -35.15
CA ALA A 50 19.89 -28.67 -34.90
C ALA A 50 20.30 -30.15 -34.70
N PHE A 51 19.51 -30.91 -33.96
CA PHE A 51 19.74 -32.33 -33.72
C PHE A 51 19.65 -33.16 -35.00
N LEU A 52 18.60 -32.96 -35.81
CA LEU A 52 18.39 -33.66 -37.07
C LEU A 52 19.52 -33.35 -38.06
N TYR A 53 19.95 -32.08 -38.16
CA TYR A 53 21.09 -31.71 -38.95
C TYR A 53 22.37 -32.39 -38.49
N SER A 54 22.63 -32.44 -37.19
CA SER A 54 23.81 -33.08 -36.62
C SER A 54 23.76 -34.61 -36.87
N ALA A 55 22.59 -35.22 -36.77
CA ALA A 55 22.38 -36.62 -37.08
C ALA A 55 22.76 -36.93 -38.55
N PHE A 56 22.26 -36.11 -39.48
CA PHE A 56 22.62 -36.25 -40.91
C PHE A 56 24.12 -36.03 -41.14
N PHE A 57 24.70 -35.00 -40.54
CA PHE A 57 26.11 -34.63 -40.77
C PHE A 57 27.10 -35.70 -40.27
N PHE A 58 26.81 -36.36 -39.13
CA PHE A 58 27.67 -37.40 -38.55
C PHE A 58 27.35 -38.82 -39.00
N SER A 59 26.31 -39.01 -39.81
CA SER A 59 25.98 -40.34 -40.35
C SER A 59 26.99 -40.78 -41.43
N THR A 60 27.15 -42.08 -41.60
CA THR A 60 27.94 -42.66 -42.68
C THR A 60 27.13 -42.56 -43.99
N ASP A 61 27.75 -42.09 -45.08
CA ASP A 61 27.10 -41.88 -46.36
C ASP A 61 25.82 -41.02 -46.35
N HIS A 62 25.74 -40.12 -45.36
CA HIS A 62 24.57 -39.26 -45.17
C HIS A 62 23.21 -40.02 -45.12
N SER A 63 23.23 -41.20 -44.53
CA SER A 63 22.10 -42.14 -44.55
C SER A 63 21.12 -41.98 -43.36
N PHE A 64 21.39 -41.17 -42.36
CA PHE A 64 20.68 -41.03 -41.07
C PHE A 64 20.69 -42.25 -40.13
N PHE A 65 21.00 -43.45 -40.64
CA PHE A 65 20.82 -44.68 -39.87
C PHE A 65 22.13 -45.42 -39.55
N LEU A 66 23.19 -45.06 -40.24
CA LEU A 66 24.49 -45.73 -40.10
C LEU A 66 25.53 -44.78 -39.48
N TYR A 67 26.09 -45.19 -38.33
CA TYR A 67 27.08 -44.40 -37.58
C TYR A 67 28.28 -45.27 -37.23
N THR A 68 29.48 -44.68 -37.24
CA THR A 68 30.60 -45.25 -36.53
C THR A 68 30.41 -45.07 -35.00
N SER A 69 31.05 -45.92 -34.20
CA SER A 69 30.93 -45.79 -32.74
C SER A 69 31.33 -44.42 -32.21
N LEU A 70 32.35 -43.80 -32.81
CA LEU A 70 32.81 -42.45 -32.46
C LEU A 70 31.79 -41.34 -32.84
N ASN A 71 31.17 -41.46 -33.98
CA ASN A 71 30.17 -40.49 -34.44
C ASN A 71 28.85 -40.61 -33.68
N LEU A 72 28.49 -41.84 -33.26
CA LEU A 72 27.35 -42.06 -32.37
C LEU A 72 27.57 -41.42 -30.99
N GLN A 73 28.77 -41.52 -30.41
CA GLN A 73 29.11 -40.85 -29.15
C GLN A 73 28.98 -39.31 -29.29
N LYS A 74 29.49 -38.72 -30.40
CA LYS A 74 29.33 -37.28 -30.67
C LYS A 74 27.85 -36.87 -30.73
N LEU A 75 27.01 -37.64 -31.38
CA LEU A 75 25.58 -37.35 -31.52
C LEU A 75 24.87 -37.39 -30.18
N ILE A 76 25.21 -38.35 -29.30
CA ILE A 76 24.68 -38.42 -27.91
C ILE A 76 25.07 -37.16 -27.14
N VAL A 77 26.33 -36.75 -27.19
CA VAL A 77 26.83 -35.54 -26.50
C VAL A 77 26.11 -34.30 -26.98
N ILE A 78 25.87 -34.18 -28.30
CA ILE A 78 25.13 -33.06 -28.88
C ILE A 78 23.67 -33.05 -28.38
N GLY A 79 23.01 -34.19 -28.39
CA GLY A 79 21.64 -34.31 -27.91
C GLY A 79 21.51 -33.90 -26.41
N LEU A 80 22.44 -34.38 -25.60
CA LEU A 80 22.50 -33.99 -24.19
C LEU A 80 22.77 -32.49 -24.03
N GLY A 81 23.67 -31.92 -24.84
CA GLY A 81 23.97 -30.49 -24.86
C GLY A 81 22.77 -29.64 -25.25
N ILE A 82 22.02 -30.04 -26.29
CA ILE A 82 20.76 -29.36 -26.69
C ILE A 82 19.73 -29.40 -25.55
N ALA A 83 19.54 -30.58 -24.97
CA ALA A 83 18.58 -30.73 -23.84
C ALA A 83 18.99 -29.88 -22.64
N ALA A 84 20.26 -29.91 -22.26
CA ALA A 84 20.79 -29.10 -21.17
C ALA A 84 20.63 -27.57 -21.43
N ASN A 85 20.90 -27.12 -22.66
CA ASN A 85 20.73 -25.73 -23.06
C ASN A 85 19.28 -25.29 -22.96
N ILE A 86 18.33 -26.10 -23.47
CA ILE A 86 16.89 -25.81 -23.40
C ILE A 86 16.43 -25.72 -21.94
N LEU A 87 16.83 -26.68 -21.11
CA LEU A 87 16.46 -26.70 -19.68
C LEU A 87 17.06 -25.53 -18.90
N LEU A 88 18.33 -25.24 -19.10
CA LEU A 88 19.02 -24.17 -18.37
C LEU A 88 18.47 -22.79 -18.72
N ILE A 89 18.42 -22.47 -20.01
CA ILE A 89 17.92 -21.15 -20.46
C ILE A 89 16.43 -21.01 -20.16
N GLY A 90 15.64 -22.07 -20.35
CA GLY A 90 14.21 -22.04 -20.01
C GLY A 90 13.97 -21.79 -18.53
N ARG A 91 14.80 -22.41 -17.64
CA ARG A 91 14.71 -22.17 -16.20
C ARG A 91 15.11 -20.74 -15.81
N LEU A 92 16.18 -20.20 -16.42
CA LEU A 92 16.62 -18.84 -16.19
C LEU A 92 15.55 -17.82 -16.63
N GLN A 93 14.93 -18.02 -17.79
CA GLN A 93 13.83 -17.18 -18.26
C GLN A 93 12.64 -17.20 -17.30
N TRP A 94 12.23 -18.41 -16.89
CA TRP A 94 11.13 -18.56 -15.96
C TRP A 94 11.40 -17.86 -14.61
N GLN A 95 12.63 -17.97 -14.08
CA GLN A 95 13.03 -17.27 -12.88
C GLN A 95 13.00 -15.75 -13.06
N PHE A 96 13.49 -15.26 -14.20
CA PHE A 96 13.50 -13.83 -14.50
C PHE A 96 12.09 -13.25 -14.67
N GLU A 97 11.22 -13.95 -15.42
CA GLU A 97 9.82 -13.54 -15.57
C GLU A 97 9.08 -13.53 -14.23
N ARG A 98 9.33 -14.54 -13.39
CA ARG A 98 8.72 -14.63 -12.06
C ARG A 98 9.17 -13.49 -11.16
N SER A 99 10.46 -13.20 -11.08
CA SER A 99 10.98 -12.12 -10.25
C SER A 99 10.47 -10.74 -10.71
N SER A 100 10.41 -10.53 -12.01
CA SER A 100 9.83 -9.32 -12.61
C SER A 100 8.34 -9.14 -12.30
N MET A 101 7.57 -10.22 -12.27
CA MET A 101 6.16 -10.20 -11.89
C MET A 101 5.97 -9.91 -10.39
N GLU A 102 6.81 -10.52 -9.54
CA GLU A 102 6.79 -10.29 -8.09
C GLU A 102 7.12 -8.83 -7.75
N GLU A 103 8.12 -8.23 -8.42
CA GLU A 103 8.45 -6.81 -8.28
C GLU A 103 7.30 -5.89 -8.71
N MET A 104 6.69 -6.17 -9.85
CA MET A 104 5.57 -5.38 -10.38
C MET A 104 4.32 -5.46 -9.47
N GLN A 105 4.07 -6.63 -8.87
CA GLN A 105 2.99 -6.80 -7.90
C GLN A 105 3.26 -6.02 -6.62
N ALA A 106 4.48 -6.05 -6.09
CA ALA A 106 4.86 -5.30 -4.90
C ALA A 106 4.71 -3.78 -5.11
N GLU A 107 5.16 -3.25 -6.25
CA GLU A 107 4.96 -1.83 -6.59
C GLU A 107 3.48 -1.44 -6.74
N ALA A 108 2.67 -2.33 -7.32
CA ALA A 108 1.23 -2.09 -7.47
C ALA A 108 0.51 -2.09 -6.11
N GLU A 109 0.87 -2.98 -5.20
CA GLU A 109 0.34 -3.05 -3.83
C GLU A 109 0.71 -1.80 -3.02
N GLU A 110 1.98 -1.36 -3.08
CA GLU A 110 2.45 -0.15 -2.42
C GLU A 110 1.68 1.10 -2.91
N LYS A 111 1.55 1.26 -4.22
CA LYS A 111 0.77 2.35 -4.81
C LYS A 111 -0.70 2.33 -4.42
N LEU A 112 -1.28 1.14 -4.32
CA LEU A 112 -2.67 0.97 -3.90
C LEU A 112 -2.84 1.37 -2.43
N GLN A 113 -1.89 1.00 -1.57
CA GLN A 113 -1.89 1.39 -0.16
C GLN A 113 -1.77 2.91 0.00
N GLU A 114 -0.78 3.55 -0.62
CA GLU A 114 -0.62 5.01 -0.59
C GLU A 114 -1.88 5.75 -1.07
N THR A 115 -2.45 5.27 -2.17
CA THR A 115 -3.67 5.86 -2.73
C THR A 115 -4.83 5.70 -1.76
N THR A 116 -5.00 4.53 -1.16
CA THR A 116 -6.07 4.23 -0.20
C THR A 116 -5.94 5.08 1.07
N GLU A 117 -4.73 5.22 1.62
CA GLU A 117 -4.45 6.07 2.78
C GLU A 117 -4.72 7.55 2.47
N SER A 118 -4.28 8.02 1.31
CA SER A 118 -4.56 9.39 0.85
C SER A 118 -6.06 9.65 0.71
N TYR A 119 -6.82 8.71 0.14
CA TYR A 119 -8.29 8.83 0.05
C TYR A 119 -8.95 8.81 1.43
N ARG A 120 -8.52 7.95 2.35
CA ARG A 120 -9.04 7.92 3.72
C ARG A 120 -8.77 9.23 4.45
N ALA A 121 -7.57 9.77 4.34
CA ALA A 121 -7.24 11.07 4.92
C ALA A 121 -8.17 12.18 4.36
N LYS A 122 -8.32 12.27 3.05
CA LYS A 122 -9.22 13.26 2.42
C LYS A 122 -10.69 13.09 2.80
N LEU A 123 -11.16 11.86 3.01
CA LEU A 123 -12.55 11.58 3.37
C LEU A 123 -12.85 11.85 4.84
N TYR A 124 -11.92 11.55 5.74
CA TYR A 124 -12.18 11.44 7.16
C TYR A 124 -11.41 12.42 8.05
N GLN A 125 -10.45 13.16 7.50
CA GLN A 125 -9.75 14.20 8.26
C GLN A 125 -10.36 15.58 8.03
N ASP A 126 -10.37 16.38 9.07
CA ASP A 126 -10.64 17.81 9.00
C ASP A 126 -9.36 18.53 8.56
N VAL A 127 -9.45 19.29 7.46
CA VAL A 127 -8.29 19.91 6.81
C VAL A 127 -7.61 20.95 7.71
N LEU A 128 -8.40 21.65 8.53
CA LEU A 128 -7.87 22.70 9.42
C LEU A 128 -7.15 22.10 10.63
N THR A 129 -7.84 21.25 11.37
CA THR A 129 -7.35 20.77 12.67
C THR A 129 -6.57 19.46 12.59
N GLY A 130 -6.61 18.74 11.45
CA GLY A 130 -6.01 17.43 11.27
C GLY A 130 -6.63 16.33 12.16
N THR A 131 -7.75 16.62 12.83
CA THR A 131 -8.54 15.63 13.58
C THR A 131 -9.44 14.84 12.62
N TYR A 132 -10.13 13.82 13.11
CA TYR A 132 -11.20 13.25 12.30
C TYR A 132 -12.31 14.29 12.09
N ASN A 133 -13.03 14.21 10.98
CA ASN A 133 -14.17 15.04 10.67
C ASN A 133 -15.49 14.37 11.07
N ARG A 134 -16.61 15.11 10.96
CA ARG A 134 -17.95 14.63 11.27
C ARG A 134 -18.34 13.38 10.48
N ARG A 135 -17.90 13.28 9.20
CA ARG A 135 -18.17 12.10 8.37
C ARG A 135 -17.56 10.83 8.95
N TYR A 136 -16.36 10.90 9.52
CA TYR A 136 -15.76 9.78 10.22
C TYR A 136 -16.65 9.28 11.36
N TYR A 137 -17.24 10.20 12.14
CA TYR A 137 -18.20 9.84 13.18
C TYR A 137 -19.43 9.13 12.60
N GLU A 138 -20.03 9.67 11.56
CA GLU A 138 -21.24 9.13 10.95
C GLU A 138 -21.02 7.73 10.34
N ASP A 139 -19.89 7.51 9.68
CA ASP A 139 -19.59 6.27 8.97
C ASP A 139 -19.00 5.17 9.87
N ILE A 140 -18.21 5.53 10.86
CA ILE A 140 -17.39 4.58 11.64
C ILE A 140 -17.66 4.67 13.13
N ALA A 141 -17.44 5.84 13.73
CA ALA A 141 -17.48 5.99 15.19
C ALA A 141 -18.87 5.73 15.77
N SER A 142 -19.93 6.08 15.05
CA SER A 142 -21.31 5.81 15.49
C SER A 142 -21.63 4.32 15.64
N ARG A 143 -20.84 3.44 15.03
CA ARG A 143 -21.00 1.98 15.09
C ARG A 143 -20.11 1.32 16.14
N MET A 144 -19.30 2.11 16.86
CA MET A 144 -18.43 1.55 17.90
C MET A 144 -19.28 0.97 19.02
N VAL A 145 -19.01 -0.28 19.37
CA VAL A 145 -19.63 -1.02 20.44
C VAL A 145 -18.59 -1.30 21.51
N GLY A 146 -18.92 -1.00 22.75
CA GLY A 146 -18.05 -1.27 23.91
C GLY A 146 -18.00 -0.11 24.89
N PRO A 147 -17.43 -0.35 26.08
CA PRO A 147 -17.31 0.70 27.07
C PRO A 147 -16.34 1.78 26.59
N ALA A 148 -16.80 3.01 26.56
CA ALA A 148 -15.99 4.16 26.17
C ALA A 148 -16.41 5.41 26.94
N GLY A 149 -15.46 6.28 27.23
CA GLY A 149 -15.76 7.66 27.62
C GLY A 149 -16.10 8.48 26.37
N ILE A 150 -17.21 9.17 26.40
CA ILE A 150 -17.66 10.07 25.32
C ILE A 150 -17.76 11.47 25.89
N ALA A 151 -17.09 12.41 25.25
CA ALA A 151 -17.19 13.81 25.65
C ALA A 151 -17.41 14.70 24.42
N LEU A 152 -18.37 15.62 24.56
CA LEU A 152 -18.55 16.71 23.62
C LEU A 152 -17.96 17.99 24.24
N MET A 153 -17.24 18.75 23.42
CA MET A 153 -16.50 19.93 23.81
C MET A 153 -16.80 21.07 22.85
N ASP A 154 -16.96 22.27 23.35
CA ASP A 154 -17.20 23.47 22.56
C ASP A 154 -16.16 24.54 22.97
N VAL A 155 -15.59 25.23 21.99
CA VAL A 155 -14.64 26.32 22.25
C VAL A 155 -15.39 27.56 22.69
N ASP A 156 -15.19 27.95 23.95
CA ASP A 156 -15.87 29.10 24.54
C ASP A 156 -15.49 30.39 23.77
N ASP A 157 -16.45 31.29 23.60
CA ASP A 157 -16.30 32.60 22.99
C ASP A 157 -15.71 32.59 21.57
N PHE A 158 -15.79 31.45 20.85
CA PHE A 158 -15.23 31.30 19.51
C PHE A 158 -15.78 32.35 18.53
N LYS A 159 -17.07 32.65 18.59
CA LYS A 159 -17.70 33.70 17.77
C LYS A 159 -17.09 35.07 18.08
N ILE A 160 -16.87 35.39 19.34
CA ILE A 160 -16.26 36.66 19.78
C ILE A 160 -14.82 36.74 19.27
N CYS A 161 -14.08 35.63 19.27
CA CYS A 161 -12.74 35.55 18.68
C CYS A 161 -12.78 35.92 17.19
N ASN A 162 -13.69 35.31 16.41
CA ASN A 162 -13.86 35.59 14.99
C ASN A 162 -14.26 37.05 14.74
N ASP A 163 -15.21 37.56 15.49
CA ASP A 163 -15.75 38.91 15.31
C ASP A 163 -14.70 39.98 15.66
N THR A 164 -13.81 39.69 16.64
CA THR A 164 -12.80 40.63 17.14
C THR A 164 -11.49 40.60 16.34
N TYR A 165 -11.01 39.37 16.03
CA TYR A 165 -9.66 39.14 15.46
C TYR A 165 -9.69 38.60 14.04
N GLY A 166 -10.89 38.31 13.48
CA GLY A 166 -11.09 37.74 12.16
C GLY A 166 -11.00 36.21 12.13
N HIS A 167 -11.51 35.63 11.03
CA HIS A 167 -11.60 34.16 10.86
C HIS A 167 -10.24 33.46 10.96
N TYR A 168 -9.16 34.09 10.53
CA TYR A 168 -7.83 33.52 10.64
C TYR A 168 -7.42 33.27 12.11
N ALA A 169 -7.78 34.19 13.02
CA ALA A 169 -7.56 33.99 14.44
C ALA A 169 -8.40 32.82 15.00
N GLY A 170 -9.64 32.68 14.53
CA GLY A 170 -10.48 31.54 14.85
C GLY A 170 -9.89 30.21 14.37
N ASP A 171 -9.38 30.18 13.17
CA ASP A 171 -8.71 28.98 12.62
C ASP A 171 -7.50 28.59 13.48
N MET A 172 -6.64 29.53 13.83
CA MET A 172 -5.51 29.33 14.74
C MET A 172 -5.96 28.88 16.15
N ALA A 173 -7.07 29.38 16.63
CA ALA A 173 -7.65 28.98 17.91
C ALA A 173 -8.12 27.50 17.89
N LEU A 174 -8.79 27.08 16.80
CA LEU A 174 -9.21 25.68 16.62
C LEU A 174 -8.05 24.73 16.48
N GLU A 175 -7.03 25.09 15.71
CA GLU A 175 -5.79 24.29 15.59
C GLU A 175 -5.09 24.15 16.94
N THR A 176 -5.00 25.25 17.70
CA THR A 176 -4.36 25.26 19.01
C THR A 176 -5.14 24.40 19.99
N ALA A 177 -6.46 24.50 20.02
CA ALA A 177 -7.32 23.65 20.85
C ALA A 177 -7.18 22.17 20.50
N ALA A 178 -7.25 21.83 19.22
CA ALA A 178 -7.10 20.45 18.73
C ALA A 178 -5.74 19.85 19.12
N ASN A 179 -4.66 20.62 18.99
CA ASN A 179 -3.31 20.19 19.36
C ASN A 179 -3.16 20.00 20.87
N ALA A 180 -3.71 20.90 21.68
CA ALA A 180 -3.72 20.77 23.13
C ALA A 180 -4.51 19.53 23.59
N ILE A 181 -5.69 19.28 23.01
CA ILE A 181 -6.47 18.05 23.31
C ILE A 181 -5.68 16.81 22.90
N ARG A 182 -5.10 16.81 21.69
CA ARG A 182 -4.33 15.68 21.17
C ARG A 182 -3.14 15.32 22.05
N SER A 183 -2.48 16.30 22.66
CA SER A 183 -1.36 16.05 23.58
C SER A 183 -1.77 15.31 24.88
N CYS A 184 -3.06 15.30 25.20
CA CYS A 184 -3.61 14.66 26.40
C CYS A 184 -4.18 13.26 26.15
N ILE A 185 -4.30 12.81 24.90
CA ILE A 185 -4.98 11.57 24.53
C ILE A 185 -4.00 10.56 23.91
N ARG A 186 -4.44 9.29 23.84
CA ARG A 186 -3.64 8.18 23.27
C ARG A 186 -3.94 8.03 21.79
N ASN A 187 -3.07 7.31 21.06
CA ASN A 187 -3.31 6.97 19.64
C ASN A 187 -4.59 6.15 19.40
N ALA A 188 -5.05 5.42 20.40
CA ALA A 188 -6.30 4.65 20.34
C ALA A 188 -7.56 5.50 20.57
N ASP A 189 -7.41 6.71 21.11
CA ASP A 189 -8.49 7.65 21.36
C ASP A 189 -8.82 8.42 20.08
N LEU A 190 -10.10 8.76 19.90
CA LEU A 190 -10.55 9.46 18.69
C LEU A 190 -10.94 10.90 19.04
N LEU A 191 -10.27 11.85 18.38
CA LEU A 191 -10.65 13.25 18.41
C LEU A 191 -11.27 13.63 17.06
N ILE A 192 -12.50 14.10 17.10
CA ILE A 192 -13.33 14.38 15.93
C ILE A 192 -13.79 15.83 15.99
N ARG A 193 -13.58 16.61 14.94
CA ARG A 193 -14.25 17.90 14.79
C ARG A 193 -15.69 17.66 14.36
N TYR A 194 -16.60 17.81 15.32
CA TYR A 194 -18.01 17.44 15.19
C TYR A 194 -18.87 18.56 14.59
N GLY A 195 -18.53 19.80 14.88
CA GLY A 195 -19.16 21.02 14.41
C GLY A 195 -18.13 22.09 14.02
N GLY A 196 -18.55 23.33 13.90
CA GLY A 196 -17.67 24.47 13.59
C GLY A 196 -16.57 24.65 14.64
N ASP A 197 -16.97 24.73 15.89
CA ASP A 197 -16.18 24.94 17.10
C ASP A 197 -16.32 23.77 18.10
N GLU A 198 -16.98 22.69 17.70
CA GLU A 198 -17.28 21.55 18.53
C GLU A 198 -16.36 20.37 18.23
N PHE A 199 -15.85 19.73 19.28
CA PHE A 199 -15.06 18.51 19.21
C PHE A 199 -15.75 17.37 19.98
N LEU A 200 -15.79 16.19 19.35
CA LEU A 200 -16.21 14.94 19.98
C LEU A 200 -14.98 14.10 20.30
N LEU A 201 -14.88 13.67 21.56
CA LEU A 201 -13.82 12.79 22.03
C LEU A 201 -14.39 11.43 22.37
N VAL A 202 -13.77 10.36 21.85
CA VAL A 202 -14.08 8.98 22.19
C VAL A 202 -12.85 8.33 22.81
N LEU A 203 -12.98 7.82 24.01
CA LEU A 203 -11.93 7.23 24.85
C LEU A 203 -12.25 5.74 25.11
N PRO A 204 -11.88 4.81 24.20
CA PRO A 204 -12.19 3.40 24.37
C PRO A 204 -11.58 2.81 25.63
N GLY A 205 -12.41 2.10 26.42
CA GLY A 205 -11.98 1.39 27.62
C GLY A 205 -11.52 2.27 28.78
N ILE A 206 -11.83 3.58 28.79
CA ILE A 206 -11.51 4.43 29.94
C ILE A 206 -12.40 4.06 31.14
N PRO A 207 -11.84 3.87 32.36
CA PRO A 207 -12.62 3.68 33.56
C PRO A 207 -13.46 4.92 33.91
N SER A 208 -14.63 4.70 34.44
CA SER A 208 -15.58 5.79 34.77
C SER A 208 -15.04 6.79 35.80
N ASP A 209 -14.26 6.32 36.76
CA ASP A 209 -13.60 7.12 37.79
C ASP A 209 -12.44 7.98 37.26
N ILE A 210 -11.87 7.60 36.09
CA ILE A 210 -10.77 8.32 35.46
C ILE A 210 -11.26 9.37 34.44
N LEU A 211 -12.48 9.20 33.91
CA LEU A 211 -12.99 10.08 32.84
C LEU A 211 -12.97 11.55 33.28
N GLN A 212 -13.49 11.87 34.45
CA GLN A 212 -13.57 13.26 34.89
C GLN A 212 -12.18 13.90 35.01
N ALA A 213 -11.23 13.19 35.63
CA ALA A 213 -9.83 13.68 35.73
C ALA A 213 -9.19 13.90 34.37
N LYS A 214 -9.49 13.04 33.37
CA LYS A 214 -9.03 13.20 32.01
C LYS A 214 -9.60 14.44 31.33
N LEU A 215 -10.87 14.73 31.49
CA LEU A 215 -11.51 15.93 30.96
C LEU A 215 -10.99 17.22 31.61
N GLU A 216 -10.71 17.19 32.90
CA GLU A 216 -10.07 18.30 33.62
C GLU A 216 -8.63 18.55 33.13
N GLN A 217 -7.86 17.47 32.90
CA GLN A 217 -6.54 17.55 32.27
C GLN A 217 -6.58 18.23 30.90
N ILE A 218 -7.54 17.83 30.05
CA ILE A 218 -7.74 18.42 28.71
C ILE A 218 -8.11 19.89 28.83
N SER A 219 -9.06 20.22 29.68
CA SER A 219 -9.46 21.61 29.92
C SER A 219 -8.29 22.50 30.37
N ALA A 220 -7.49 22.01 31.32
CA ALA A 220 -6.30 22.72 31.79
C ALA A 220 -5.24 22.90 30.67
N ALA A 221 -5.01 21.89 29.83
CA ALA A 221 -4.07 21.94 28.71
C ALA A 221 -4.50 22.99 27.68
N VAL A 222 -5.79 23.05 27.34
CA VAL A 222 -6.31 24.06 26.41
C VAL A 222 -6.21 25.48 27.00
N GLN A 223 -6.53 25.65 28.29
CA GLN A 223 -6.41 26.96 28.98
C GLN A 223 -4.96 27.46 29.04
N GLN A 224 -3.98 26.58 29.09
CA GLN A 224 -2.55 26.93 29.11
C GLN A 224 -2.00 27.16 27.69
N ALA A 225 -2.70 26.69 26.65
CA ALA A 225 -2.25 26.87 25.28
C ALA A 225 -2.36 28.33 24.84
N THR A 226 -1.36 28.79 24.11
CA THR A 226 -1.32 30.14 23.57
C THR A 226 -1.58 30.11 22.07
N VAL A 227 -2.55 30.87 21.61
CA VAL A 227 -2.85 31.02 20.18
C VAL A 227 -1.74 31.84 19.52
N PRO A 228 -1.03 31.28 18.53
CA PRO A 228 0.06 31.99 17.85
C PRO A 228 -0.41 33.32 17.25
N GLY A 229 0.31 34.40 17.55
CA GLY A 229 -0.05 35.75 17.10
C GLY A 229 -1.15 36.44 17.93
N TYR A 230 -1.84 35.72 18.85
CA TYR A 230 -2.97 36.23 19.62
C TYR A 230 -2.84 35.88 21.11
N SER A 231 -1.71 36.20 21.72
CA SER A 231 -1.39 35.85 23.11
C SER A 231 -2.35 36.40 24.16
N HIS A 232 -3.15 37.40 23.83
CA HIS A 232 -4.18 37.97 24.70
C HIS A 232 -5.49 37.17 24.70
N PHE A 233 -5.71 36.36 23.67
CA PHE A 233 -6.87 35.50 23.60
C PHE A 233 -6.64 34.21 24.42
N ARG A 234 -7.52 33.99 25.42
CA ARG A 234 -7.46 32.81 26.28
C ARG A 234 -8.45 31.76 25.81
N LEU A 235 -7.93 30.61 25.40
CA LEU A 235 -8.77 29.47 25.04
C LEU A 235 -9.37 28.86 26.30
N SER A 236 -10.66 28.47 26.21
CA SER A 236 -11.28 27.59 27.17
C SER A 236 -12.29 26.68 26.47
N LEU A 237 -12.64 25.57 27.12
CA LEU A 237 -13.60 24.60 26.60
C LEU A 237 -14.74 24.41 27.61
N SER A 238 -15.96 24.41 27.09
CA SER A 238 -17.10 23.83 27.81
C SER A 238 -17.18 22.35 27.46
N ILE A 239 -17.12 21.45 28.45
CA ILE A 239 -17.00 20.01 28.27
C ILE A 239 -18.12 19.28 28.98
N GLY A 240 -18.79 18.38 28.26
CA GLY A 240 -19.74 17.43 28.82
C GLY A 240 -19.29 16.00 28.53
N GLY A 241 -19.06 15.20 29.56
CA GLY A 241 -18.58 13.82 29.40
C GLY A 241 -19.47 12.80 30.09
N THR A 242 -19.56 11.61 29.50
CA THR A 242 -20.35 10.48 30.05
C THR A 242 -19.71 9.15 29.61
N ILE A 243 -20.09 8.06 30.25
CA ILE A 243 -19.65 6.70 29.88
C ILE A 243 -20.73 6.03 29.05
N GLN A 244 -20.30 5.42 27.97
CA GLN A 244 -21.04 4.47 27.16
C GLN A 244 -20.84 3.07 27.75
N SER A 245 -21.91 2.31 27.97
CA SER A 245 -21.84 0.89 28.31
C SER A 245 -21.89 -0.01 27.06
N ILE A 246 -21.64 -1.30 27.26
CA ILE A 246 -21.59 -2.27 26.14
C ILE A 246 -22.93 -2.36 25.35
N THR A 247 -24.05 -2.07 26.04
CA THR A 247 -25.38 -2.17 25.44
C THR A 247 -25.89 -0.87 24.81
N ASP A 248 -25.18 0.23 25.02
CA ASP A 248 -25.61 1.53 24.55
C ASP A 248 -25.22 1.77 23.10
N THR A 249 -26.10 2.40 22.34
CA THR A 249 -25.77 2.97 21.03
C THR A 249 -25.14 4.36 21.22
N MET A 250 -24.33 4.77 20.27
CA MET A 250 -23.54 6.02 20.37
C MET A 250 -24.44 7.28 20.43
N GLU A 251 -25.53 7.32 19.66
CA GLU A 251 -26.33 8.54 19.48
C GLU A 251 -26.98 9.07 20.79
N PRO A 252 -27.64 8.25 21.65
CA PRO A 252 -28.14 8.72 22.93
C PRO A 252 -27.03 9.21 23.87
N ILE A 253 -25.86 8.60 23.80
CA ILE A 253 -24.71 8.94 24.64
C ILE A 253 -24.13 10.29 24.24
N VAL A 254 -23.99 10.55 22.93
CA VAL A 254 -23.55 11.86 22.44
C VAL A 254 -24.55 12.94 22.81
N ARG A 255 -25.87 12.68 22.72
CA ARG A 255 -26.90 13.63 23.18
C ARG A 255 -26.78 13.92 24.67
N ARG A 256 -26.44 12.93 25.48
CA ARG A 256 -26.24 13.13 26.94
C ARG A 256 -24.96 13.96 27.19
N ALA A 257 -23.89 13.72 26.46
CA ALA A 257 -22.66 14.52 26.52
C ALA A 257 -22.95 15.99 26.14
N ASP A 258 -23.73 16.21 25.09
CA ASP A 258 -24.16 17.53 24.62
C ASP A 258 -24.94 18.28 25.72
N TRP A 259 -25.92 17.64 26.35
CA TRP A 259 -26.66 18.24 27.44
C TRP A 259 -25.74 18.65 28.61
N LEU A 260 -24.78 17.81 28.97
CA LEU A 260 -23.80 18.11 30.04
C LEU A 260 -22.88 19.28 29.65
N MET A 261 -22.44 19.34 28.40
CA MET A 261 -21.64 20.44 27.87
C MET A 261 -22.41 21.77 27.91
N TYR A 262 -23.69 21.77 27.49
CA TYR A 262 -24.55 22.94 27.57
C TYR A 262 -24.72 23.44 29.01
N GLN A 263 -24.87 22.53 29.99
CA GLN A 263 -24.91 22.89 31.43
C GLN A 263 -23.59 23.51 31.92
N ALA A 264 -22.46 23.02 31.44
CA ALA A 264 -21.13 23.58 31.75
C ALA A 264 -20.98 24.99 31.16
N LYS A 265 -21.45 25.21 29.93
CA LYS A 265 -21.43 26.51 29.24
C LYS A 265 -22.32 27.54 29.96
N GLY A 266 -23.51 27.15 30.41
CA GLY A 266 -24.41 28.00 31.18
C GLY A 266 -23.84 28.47 32.51
N ARG A 267 -23.07 27.64 33.21
CA ARG A 267 -22.41 28.00 34.47
C ARG A 267 -21.27 29.00 34.33
N LYS A 268 -20.61 29.06 33.16
CA LYS A 268 -19.54 30.02 32.89
C LYS A 268 -20.08 31.40 32.53
N ASN A 269 -21.29 31.46 31.98
CA ASN A 269 -21.93 32.69 31.54
C ASN A 269 -22.85 33.34 32.59
N ALA A 270 -23.02 32.70 33.73
CA ALA A 270 -23.77 33.18 34.91
C ALA A 270 -22.84 33.82 35.96
#